data_d47b347cb25e189f5f9c9cf17190cdbf
#
_entry.id   d47b347cb25e189f5f9c9cf17190cdbf
#
_cell.length_a   1.000
_cell.length_b   1.000
_cell.length_c   1.000
_cell.angle_alpha   90.00
_cell.angle_beta   90.00
_cell.angle_gamma   90.00
#
_symmetry.space_group_name_H-M   'P 1'
#
loop_
_entity.id
_entity.type
_entity.pdbx_description
1 polymer ?
#
loop_
_entity_poly.entity_id
_entity_poly.type
_entity_poly.pdbx_seq_one_letter_code
_entity_poly.pdbx_strand_id
1 'polypeptide(L)'
;MNSLDMAGHLIRRLHQLSTQVFIQRTQAAGHDLTPIQFAALDAIQAHPGTDQAGLAELIAYDRATIGGVIDRLEQKGWVRRIVSERDRR
;
A
#
# COMPACT_ATOMS: atom_id res chain seq x y z
N MET A 1 4.18 30.82 -14.63
CA MET A 1 3.71 29.76 -13.71
C MET A 1 3.64 30.35 -12.30
N ASN A 2 2.52 30.26 -11.64
CA ASN A 2 2.43 30.72 -10.25
C ASN A 2 2.93 29.63 -9.28
N SER A 3 3.07 29.98 -8.00
CA SER A 3 3.65 29.06 -7.00
C SER A 3 2.80 27.80 -6.78
N LEU A 4 1.47 27.87 -6.94
CA LEU A 4 0.60 26.71 -6.80
C LEU A 4 0.81 25.73 -7.96
N ASP A 5 0.92 26.23 -9.19
CA ASP A 5 1.20 25.40 -10.36
C ASP A 5 2.57 24.76 -10.25
N MET A 6 3.56 25.50 -9.75
CA MET A 6 4.89 24.96 -9.53
C MET A 6 4.88 23.84 -8.49
N ALA A 7 4.18 24.05 -7.37
CA ALA A 7 4.06 23.04 -6.33
C ALA A 7 3.42 21.75 -6.85
N GLY A 8 2.30 21.87 -7.59
CA GLY A 8 1.65 20.73 -8.21
C GLY A 8 2.56 19.98 -9.17
N HIS A 9 3.32 20.72 -9.99
CA HIS A 9 4.28 20.12 -10.92
C HIS A 9 5.38 19.35 -10.18
N LEU A 10 5.95 19.94 -9.13
CA LEU A 10 7.00 19.30 -8.34
C LEU A 10 6.50 18.03 -7.65
N ILE A 11 5.29 18.06 -7.11
CA ILE A 11 4.68 16.89 -6.49
C ILE A 11 4.52 15.76 -7.52
N ARG A 12 4.02 16.08 -8.71
CA ARG A 12 3.87 15.07 -9.79
C ARG A 12 5.22 14.50 -10.20
N ARG A 13 6.25 15.36 -10.36
CA ARG A 13 7.59 14.88 -10.72
C ARG A 13 8.17 13.99 -9.65
N LEU A 14 8.02 14.36 -8.40
CA LEU A 14 8.50 13.55 -7.28
C LEU A 14 7.81 12.20 -7.25
N HIS A 15 6.49 12.18 -7.44
CA HIS A 15 5.72 10.94 -7.51
C HIS A 15 6.16 10.04 -8.65
N GLN A 16 6.37 10.61 -9.84
CA GLN A 16 6.86 9.85 -11.01
C GLN A 16 8.22 9.22 -10.75
N LEU A 17 9.15 10.00 -10.20
CA LEU A 17 10.49 9.51 -9.89
C LEU A 17 10.46 8.41 -8.82
N SER A 18 9.68 8.60 -7.78
CA SER A 18 9.49 7.61 -6.73
C SER A 18 8.94 6.30 -7.28
N THR A 19 7.93 6.38 -8.14
CA THR A 19 7.33 5.21 -8.79
C THR A 19 8.34 4.48 -9.68
N GLN A 20 9.13 5.20 -10.46
CA GLN A 20 10.16 4.61 -11.32
C GLN A 20 11.21 3.85 -10.50
N VAL A 21 11.71 4.47 -9.44
CA VAL A 21 12.71 3.83 -8.57
C VAL A 21 12.13 2.57 -7.93
N PHE A 22 10.89 2.64 -7.46
CA PHE A 22 10.21 1.50 -6.87
C PHE A 22 10.10 0.34 -7.85
N ILE A 23 9.62 0.61 -9.07
CA ILE A 23 9.45 -0.41 -10.10
C ILE A 23 10.80 -1.05 -10.46
N GLN A 24 11.83 -0.23 -10.68
CA GLN A 24 13.15 -0.72 -11.01
C GLN A 24 13.71 -1.64 -9.92
N ARG A 25 13.58 -1.24 -8.67
CA ARG A 25 14.10 -2.03 -7.55
C ARG A 25 13.33 -3.32 -7.31
N THR A 26 12.01 -3.28 -7.41
CA THR A 26 11.19 -4.49 -7.24
C THR A 26 11.38 -5.48 -8.37
N GLN A 27 11.50 -5.00 -9.60
CA GLN A 27 11.78 -5.87 -10.75
C GLN A 27 13.17 -6.50 -10.64
N ALA A 28 14.17 -5.72 -10.25
CA ALA A 28 15.53 -6.23 -10.06
C ALA A 28 15.59 -7.31 -8.98
N ALA A 29 14.75 -7.20 -7.96
CA ALA A 29 14.67 -8.19 -6.89
C ALA A 29 13.75 -9.37 -7.24
N GLY A 30 13.10 -9.36 -8.39
CA GLY A 30 12.19 -10.43 -8.82
C GLY A 30 10.82 -10.40 -8.16
N HIS A 31 10.42 -9.26 -7.61
CA HIS A 31 9.12 -9.13 -6.93
C HIS A 31 8.09 -8.46 -7.83
N ASP A 32 6.91 -9.06 -7.89
CA ASP A 32 5.75 -8.49 -8.58
C ASP A 32 4.88 -7.73 -7.56
N LEU A 33 5.31 -6.52 -7.22
CA LEU A 33 4.66 -5.66 -6.25
C LEU A 33 4.29 -4.32 -6.85
N THR A 34 3.10 -3.83 -6.52
CA THR A 34 2.73 -2.44 -6.75
C THR A 34 3.13 -1.58 -5.53
N PRO A 35 3.27 -0.24 -5.70
CA PRO A 35 3.58 0.62 -4.56
C PRO A 35 2.58 0.50 -3.41
N ILE A 36 1.27 0.39 -3.71
CA ILE A 36 0.25 0.24 -2.66
C ILE A 36 0.37 -1.13 -1.96
N GLN A 37 0.68 -2.19 -2.69
CA GLN A 37 0.91 -3.51 -2.10
C GLN A 37 2.10 -3.48 -1.16
N PHE A 38 3.18 -2.82 -1.56
CA PHE A 38 4.36 -2.65 -0.71
C PHE A 38 4.03 -1.85 0.55
N ALA A 39 3.31 -0.73 0.40
CA ALA A 39 2.91 0.09 1.54
C ALA A 39 2.05 -0.70 2.53
N ALA A 40 1.14 -1.53 2.02
CA ALA A 40 0.30 -2.39 2.85
C ALA A 40 1.13 -3.43 3.60
N LEU A 41 2.07 -4.09 2.93
CA LEU A 41 2.97 -5.07 3.57
C LEU A 41 3.83 -4.43 4.66
N ASP A 42 4.38 -3.26 4.36
CA ASP A 42 5.20 -2.52 5.33
C ASP A 42 4.40 -2.16 6.57
N ALA A 43 3.17 -1.65 6.38
CA ALA A 43 2.30 -1.29 7.49
C ALA A 43 1.87 -2.51 8.32
N ILE A 44 1.57 -3.64 7.67
CA ILE A 44 1.21 -4.88 8.36
C ILE A 44 2.41 -5.40 9.18
N GLN A 45 3.61 -5.32 8.63
CA GLN A 45 4.81 -5.73 9.33
C GLN A 45 5.06 -4.87 10.58
N ALA A 46 4.83 -3.56 10.46
CA ALA A 46 5.00 -2.63 11.58
C ALA A 46 3.88 -2.74 12.61
N HIS A 47 2.69 -3.16 12.20
CA HIS A 47 1.49 -3.25 13.05
C HIS A 47 0.82 -4.61 12.90
N PRO A 48 1.45 -5.71 13.38
CA PRO A 48 0.87 -7.05 13.24
C PRO A 48 -0.51 -7.12 13.88
N GLY A 49 -1.43 -7.80 13.20
CA GLY A 49 -2.79 -7.95 13.70
C GLY A 49 -3.70 -6.77 13.43
N THR A 50 -3.22 -5.75 12.68
CA THR A 50 -4.10 -4.63 12.31
C THR A 50 -5.29 -5.13 11.49
N ASP A 51 -6.47 -4.51 11.70
CA ASP A 51 -7.63 -4.83 10.87
C ASP A 51 -7.60 -4.01 9.56
N GLN A 52 -8.54 -4.33 8.68
CA GLN A 52 -8.59 -3.68 7.36
C GLN A 52 -8.82 -2.18 7.48
N ALA A 53 -9.68 -1.74 8.39
CA ALA A 53 -9.95 -0.33 8.62
C ALA A 53 -8.71 0.40 9.15
N GLY A 54 -8.00 -0.20 10.10
CA GLY A 54 -6.75 0.34 10.64
C GLY A 54 -5.67 0.45 9.57
N LEU A 55 -5.55 -0.57 8.71
CA LEU A 55 -4.60 -0.55 7.61
C LEU A 55 -4.91 0.58 6.62
N ALA A 56 -6.19 0.74 6.25
CA ALA A 56 -6.61 1.82 5.36
C ALA A 56 -6.24 3.20 5.93
N GLU A 57 -6.42 3.38 7.22
CA GLU A 57 -6.04 4.62 7.90
C GLU A 57 -4.53 4.85 7.90
N LEU A 58 -3.76 3.80 8.19
CA LEU A 58 -2.29 3.89 8.24
C LEU A 58 -1.68 4.33 6.91
N ILE A 59 -2.23 3.87 5.79
CA ILE A 59 -1.66 4.17 4.47
C ILE A 59 -2.51 5.16 3.67
N ALA A 60 -3.50 5.80 4.31
CA ALA A 60 -4.33 6.88 3.75
C ALA A 60 -5.12 6.47 2.49
N TYR A 61 -5.70 5.27 2.51
CA TYR A 61 -6.57 4.77 1.44
C TYR A 61 -7.95 4.43 1.99
N ASP A 62 -8.94 4.35 1.10
CA ASP A 62 -10.28 3.96 1.48
C ASP A 62 -10.37 2.43 1.73
N ARG A 63 -11.36 2.01 2.50
CA ARG A 63 -11.50 0.60 2.90
C ARG A 63 -11.73 -0.33 1.71
N ALA A 64 -12.49 0.12 0.71
CA ALA A 64 -12.77 -0.71 -0.46
C ALA A 64 -11.51 -1.01 -1.26
N THR A 65 -10.68 0.01 -1.48
CA THR A 65 -9.38 -0.13 -2.16
C THR A 65 -8.47 -1.09 -1.39
N ILE A 66 -8.40 -0.92 -0.06
CA ILE A 66 -7.57 -1.77 0.79
C ILE A 66 -8.05 -3.23 0.77
N GLY A 67 -9.37 -3.45 0.75
CA GLY A 67 -9.91 -4.82 0.64
C GLY A 67 -9.37 -5.55 -0.58
N GLY A 68 -9.37 -4.90 -1.74
CA GLY A 68 -8.81 -5.47 -2.97
C GLY A 68 -7.31 -5.71 -2.90
N VAL A 69 -6.57 -4.79 -2.30
CA VAL A 69 -5.13 -4.93 -2.11
C VAL A 69 -4.81 -6.15 -1.23
N ILE A 70 -5.52 -6.28 -0.10
CA ILE A 70 -5.31 -7.42 0.81
C ILE A 70 -5.69 -8.73 0.14
N ASP A 71 -6.78 -8.77 -0.63
CA ASP A 71 -7.17 -9.96 -1.38
C ASP A 71 -6.04 -10.44 -2.29
N ARG A 72 -5.40 -9.52 -3.00
CA ARG A 72 -4.30 -9.85 -3.90
C ARG A 72 -3.06 -10.33 -3.14
N LEU A 73 -2.74 -9.70 -2.02
CA LEU A 73 -1.61 -10.11 -1.18
C LEU A 73 -1.87 -11.49 -0.57
N GLU A 74 -3.10 -11.78 -0.21
CA GLU A 74 -3.50 -13.09 0.31
C GLU A 74 -3.38 -14.16 -0.78
N GLN A 75 -3.82 -13.86 -2.00
CA GLN A 75 -3.65 -14.75 -3.15
C GLN A 75 -2.19 -15.07 -3.44
N LYS A 76 -1.31 -14.09 -3.25
CA LYS A 76 0.15 -14.28 -3.41
C LYS A 76 0.77 -15.04 -2.25
N GLY A 77 0.04 -15.28 -1.17
CA GLY A 77 0.51 -15.99 0.00
C GLY A 77 1.36 -15.16 0.95
N TRP A 78 1.36 -13.83 0.81
CA TRP A 78 2.19 -12.95 1.62
C TRP A 78 1.53 -12.46 2.89
N VAL A 79 0.21 -12.50 2.94
CA VAL A 79 -0.58 -12.17 4.13
C VAL A 79 -1.69 -13.18 4.28
N ARG A 80 -2.25 -13.24 5.47
CA ARG A 80 -3.46 -14.03 5.74
C ARG A 80 -4.40 -13.22 6.62
N ARG A 81 -5.70 -13.42 6.41
CA ARG A 81 -6.71 -12.87 7.29
C ARG A 81 -6.96 -13.85 8.44
N ILE A 82 -7.08 -13.29 9.62
CA ILE A 82 -7.44 -14.05 10.81
C ILE A 82 -8.73 -13.45 11.34
N VAL A 83 -9.75 -14.29 11.51
CA VAL A 83 -11.01 -13.83 12.11
C VAL A 83 -10.81 -13.78 13.63
N SER A 84 -10.98 -12.58 14.21
CA SER A 84 -10.89 -12.46 15.66
C SER A 84 -12.10 -13.08 16.31
N GLU A 85 -11.94 -13.55 17.55
CA GLU A 85 -13.08 -14.09 18.32
C GLU A 85 -14.20 -13.06 18.52
N ARG A 86 -13.84 -11.78 18.55
CA ARG A 86 -14.82 -10.69 18.64
C ARG A 86 -15.74 -10.65 17.44
N ASP A 87 -15.18 -10.91 16.24
CA ASP A 87 -15.93 -10.80 15.00
C ASP A 87 -16.83 -12.01 14.75
N ARG A 88 -16.68 -13.08 15.52
CA ARG A 88 -17.53 -14.26 15.46
C ARG A 88 -18.83 -14.11 16.25
N ARG A 89 -18.96 -13.04 16.99
CA ARG A 89 -20.16 -12.74 17.78
C ARG A 89 -21.16 -11.86 16.97
#